data_89ecf57a97e629ad2f2cc12b29ab154a
#
_entry.id   89ecf57a97e629ad2f2cc12b29ab154a
#
_cell.length_a   1.000
_cell.length_b   1.000
_cell.length_c   1.000
_cell.angle_alpha   90.00
_cell.angle_beta   90.00
_cell.angle_gamma   90.00
#
_symmetry.space_group_name_H-M   'P 1'
#
loop_
_entity.id
_entity.type
_entity.pdbx_description
1 polymer ?
#
loop_
_entity_poly.entity_id
_entity_poly.type
_entity_poly.pdbx_seq_one_letter_code
_entity_poly.pdbx_strand_id
1 'polypeptide(L)'
;MFKCQEGYTLRKIKGINYVLPFGQQIADQRKGTILNETSSFLWNLIQHNEGADLELLTEMLARRYNLGEEDFPMLREDILDFLQQMQSMGMLTRTLRLQSEMPSLCIMIAGLHIHFYGPSQLFSRYFKDFCEAEATQNADQEIEFFTTPPTSKSYGKVLLRNSDMTIFENSDCYVVLFPQMPNIYQVSMSLDGSYVRFYCTPEASDTAQENIFHAIRLFFLFIAQTHGKFAIHSASIFYKEKAWLFSGHSGMGKSTHTGLWHDLLQTPYLNGDLNLLGMEGDKIIVYGIPWCGTSELYTTADYELGGIVLLDRDPEKDFLQDLTPSEKIIRVMQRMISPSWKERFFSMNLEFAEEIADRVPVLHLFCTRNPSAVYTVQKEIDRLEEAR
;
A
#
# COMPACT_ATOMS: atom_id res chain seq x y z
N MET A 1 -18.21 0.29 10.16
CA MET A 1 -19.01 -0.51 11.09
C MET A 1 -18.20 -0.73 12.37
N PHE A 2 -18.83 -0.63 13.55
CA PHE A 2 -18.20 -0.87 14.85
C PHE A 2 -18.60 -2.25 15.35
N LYS A 3 -17.65 -2.99 15.94
CA LYS A 3 -17.89 -4.31 16.53
C LYS A 3 -17.38 -4.36 17.97
N CYS A 4 -18.03 -5.12 18.83
CA CYS A 4 -17.48 -5.42 20.14
C CYS A 4 -16.24 -6.31 20.01
N GLN A 5 -15.18 -5.91 20.73
CA GLN A 5 -13.96 -6.73 20.82
C GLN A 5 -14.25 -8.00 21.61
N GLU A 6 -13.74 -9.13 21.14
CA GLU A 6 -13.81 -10.38 21.88
C GLU A 6 -13.13 -10.27 23.26
N GLY A 7 -13.70 -10.97 24.25
CA GLY A 7 -13.19 -10.91 25.63
C GLY A 7 -13.76 -9.79 26.47
N TYR A 8 -14.81 -9.09 26.02
CA TYR A 8 -15.59 -8.14 26.82
C TYR A 8 -17.07 -8.52 26.85
N THR A 9 -17.71 -8.29 27.98
CA THR A 9 -19.13 -8.59 28.18
C THR A 9 -19.82 -7.52 29.03
N LEU A 10 -21.06 -7.18 28.65
CA LEU A 10 -21.90 -6.29 29.43
C LEU A 10 -22.59 -7.07 30.54
N ARG A 11 -22.49 -6.58 31.77
CA ARG A 11 -23.14 -7.17 32.96
C ARG A 11 -23.75 -6.09 33.84
N LYS A 12 -24.93 -6.35 34.37
CA LYS A 12 -25.58 -5.49 35.35
C LYS A 12 -25.29 -6.01 36.75
N ILE A 13 -24.61 -5.21 37.57
CA ILE A 13 -24.23 -5.55 38.96
C ILE A 13 -24.81 -4.49 39.87
N LYS A 14 -25.68 -4.91 40.78
CA LYS A 14 -26.36 -4.00 41.74
C LYS A 14 -27.00 -2.77 41.08
N GLY A 15 -27.61 -2.97 39.91
CA GLY A 15 -28.29 -1.91 39.17
C GLY A 15 -27.41 -1.09 38.23
N ILE A 16 -26.09 -1.22 38.27
CA ILE A 16 -25.12 -0.50 37.45
C ILE A 16 -24.63 -1.40 36.30
N ASN A 17 -24.54 -0.86 35.08
CA ASN A 17 -24.07 -1.56 33.92
C ASN A 17 -22.53 -1.45 33.78
N TYR A 18 -21.87 -2.58 33.62
CA TYR A 18 -20.42 -2.69 33.43
C TYR A 18 -20.11 -3.45 32.18
N VAL A 19 -19.17 -2.94 31.37
CA VAL A 19 -18.44 -3.75 30.40
C VAL A 19 -17.20 -4.28 31.08
N LEU A 20 -17.11 -5.61 31.18
CA LEU A 20 -16.05 -6.28 31.93
C LEU A 20 -15.22 -7.16 31.00
N PRO A 21 -13.88 -7.18 31.20
CA PRO A 21 -13.00 -8.09 30.48
C PRO A 21 -13.20 -9.54 30.98
N PHE A 22 -12.97 -10.51 30.10
CA PHE A 22 -12.86 -11.93 30.46
C PHE A 22 -11.83 -12.63 29.57
N GLY A 23 -11.43 -13.86 29.91
CA GLY A 23 -10.44 -14.62 29.14
C GLY A 23 -9.08 -13.89 29.05
N GLN A 24 -8.54 -13.78 27.86
CA GLN A 24 -7.22 -13.16 27.61
C GLN A 24 -7.17 -11.69 28.06
N GLN A 25 -8.27 -10.95 27.98
CA GLN A 25 -8.31 -9.54 28.39
C GLN A 25 -8.02 -9.35 29.90
N ILE A 26 -8.36 -10.33 30.73
CA ILE A 26 -7.98 -10.31 32.16
C ILE A 26 -6.47 -10.58 32.31
N ALA A 27 -5.92 -11.54 31.57
CA ALA A 27 -4.49 -11.85 31.60
C ALA A 27 -3.65 -10.64 31.14
N ASP A 28 -4.16 -9.87 30.18
CA ASP A 28 -3.55 -8.63 29.68
C ASP A 28 -3.79 -7.42 30.60
N GLN A 29 -4.36 -7.65 31.82
CA GLN A 29 -4.65 -6.63 32.82
C GLN A 29 -5.55 -5.49 32.32
N ARG A 30 -6.44 -5.78 31.34
CA ARG A 30 -7.41 -4.82 30.85
C ARG A 30 -8.46 -4.50 31.90
N LYS A 31 -8.93 -3.25 31.91
CA LYS A 31 -9.93 -2.77 32.88
C LYS A 31 -11.32 -2.75 32.25
N GLY A 32 -12.34 -2.99 33.08
CA GLY A 32 -13.73 -2.73 32.73
C GLY A 32 -14.09 -1.25 32.87
N THR A 33 -15.27 -0.89 32.35
CA THR A 33 -15.82 0.47 32.47
C THR A 33 -17.32 0.41 32.85
N ILE A 34 -17.83 1.52 33.42
CA ILE A 34 -19.25 1.70 33.72
C ILE A 34 -19.92 2.35 32.51
N LEU A 35 -21.10 1.87 32.15
CA LEU A 35 -21.93 2.44 31.11
C LEU A 35 -23.24 2.99 31.72
N ASN A 36 -23.65 4.17 31.29
CA ASN A 36 -25.01 4.66 31.54
C ASN A 36 -26.03 3.88 30.69
N GLU A 37 -27.32 4.20 30.82
CA GLU A 37 -28.38 3.49 30.08
C GLU A 37 -28.27 3.64 28.58
N THR A 38 -27.94 4.83 28.09
CA THR A 38 -27.75 5.13 26.66
C THR A 38 -26.55 4.36 26.08
N SER A 39 -25.41 4.44 26.76
CA SER A 39 -24.18 3.72 26.34
C SER A 39 -24.35 2.20 26.38
N SER A 40 -25.10 1.70 27.36
CA SER A 40 -25.43 0.26 27.46
C SER A 40 -26.36 -0.19 26.34
N PHE A 41 -27.29 0.65 25.91
CA PHE A 41 -28.14 0.39 24.77
C PHE A 41 -27.33 0.35 23.47
N LEU A 42 -26.45 1.32 23.23
CA LEU A 42 -25.55 1.34 22.07
C LEU A 42 -24.64 0.11 22.04
N TRP A 43 -24.05 -0.26 23.19
CA TRP A 43 -23.23 -1.48 23.30
C TRP A 43 -24.02 -2.73 22.90
N ASN A 44 -25.23 -2.91 23.41
CA ASN A 44 -26.09 -4.04 23.09
C ASN A 44 -26.47 -4.06 21.60
N LEU A 45 -26.75 -2.92 20.98
CA LEU A 45 -27.02 -2.85 19.56
C LEU A 45 -25.83 -3.32 18.73
N ILE A 46 -24.62 -2.85 19.07
CA ILE A 46 -23.39 -3.25 18.38
C ILE A 46 -23.14 -4.76 18.55
N GLN A 47 -23.37 -5.29 19.75
CA GLN A 47 -23.13 -6.69 20.06
C GLN A 47 -24.13 -7.64 19.37
N HIS A 48 -25.44 -7.32 19.38
CA HIS A 48 -26.48 -8.18 18.83
C HIS A 48 -26.57 -8.17 17.31
N ASN A 49 -26.16 -7.07 16.67
CA ASN A 49 -26.14 -6.97 15.21
C ASN A 49 -24.80 -7.39 14.57
N GLU A 50 -23.91 -8.05 15.35
CA GLU A 50 -22.55 -8.39 14.92
C GLU A 50 -21.76 -7.19 14.36
N GLY A 51 -22.14 -5.99 14.81
CA GLY A 51 -21.61 -4.69 14.44
C GLY A 51 -22.70 -3.71 14.00
N ALA A 52 -22.42 -2.42 14.12
CA ALA A 52 -23.32 -1.33 13.75
C ALA A 52 -22.53 -0.16 13.16
N ASP A 53 -23.12 0.59 12.26
CA ASP A 53 -22.62 1.88 11.77
C ASP A 53 -23.25 3.05 12.52
N LEU A 54 -22.78 4.25 12.23
CA LEU A 54 -23.25 5.46 12.90
C LEU A 54 -24.72 5.76 12.58
N GLU A 55 -25.15 5.52 11.33
CA GLU A 55 -26.52 5.72 10.84
C GLU A 55 -27.49 4.84 11.65
N LEU A 56 -27.26 3.55 11.68
CA LEU A 56 -28.08 2.60 12.43
C LEU A 56 -28.17 2.97 13.92
N LEU A 57 -27.03 3.31 14.54
CA LEU A 57 -26.98 3.70 15.94
C LEU A 57 -27.78 4.99 16.19
N THR A 58 -27.70 5.97 15.27
CA THR A 58 -28.43 7.23 15.36
C THR A 58 -29.95 7.00 15.26
N GLU A 59 -30.39 6.25 14.22
CA GLU A 59 -31.81 5.93 14.04
C GLU A 59 -32.40 5.16 15.23
N MET A 60 -31.68 4.15 15.71
CA MET A 60 -32.17 3.32 16.80
C MET A 60 -32.22 4.07 18.12
N LEU A 61 -31.27 5.00 18.34
CA LEU A 61 -31.26 5.86 19.50
C LEU A 61 -32.39 6.91 19.44
N ALA A 62 -32.58 7.54 18.28
CA ALA A 62 -33.70 8.47 18.05
C ALA A 62 -35.05 7.81 18.29
N ARG A 63 -35.26 6.60 17.74
CA ARG A 63 -36.50 5.80 17.98
C ARG A 63 -36.71 5.50 19.48
N ARG A 64 -35.65 5.17 20.22
CA ARG A 64 -35.73 4.87 21.65
C ARG A 64 -36.22 6.06 22.45
N TYR A 65 -35.78 7.27 22.11
CA TYR A 65 -36.10 8.49 22.84
C TYR A 65 -37.19 9.36 22.21
N ASN A 66 -37.82 8.88 21.10
CA ASN A 66 -38.84 9.60 20.33
C ASN A 66 -38.35 10.98 19.83
N LEU A 67 -37.13 11.05 19.33
CA LEU A 67 -36.48 12.24 18.79
C LEU A 67 -36.70 12.34 17.27
N GLY A 68 -36.75 13.58 16.73
CA GLY A 68 -36.90 13.84 15.30
C GLY A 68 -35.56 13.92 14.56
N GLU A 69 -35.64 14.06 13.22
CA GLU A 69 -34.44 14.19 12.38
C GLU A 69 -33.62 15.47 12.69
N GLU A 70 -34.25 16.49 13.24
CA GLU A 70 -33.59 17.71 13.70
C GLU A 70 -32.58 17.48 14.83
N ASP A 71 -32.76 16.40 15.60
CA ASP A 71 -31.86 16.03 16.71
C ASP A 71 -30.67 15.16 16.28
N PHE A 72 -30.67 14.64 15.03
CA PHE A 72 -29.63 13.74 14.51
C PHE A 72 -28.20 14.30 14.59
N PRO A 73 -27.93 15.58 14.32
CA PRO A 73 -26.57 16.11 14.46
C PRO A 73 -26.02 15.97 15.87
N MET A 74 -26.82 16.29 16.89
CA MET A 74 -26.44 16.17 18.31
C MET A 74 -26.28 14.70 18.71
N LEU A 75 -27.20 13.83 18.31
CA LEU A 75 -27.12 12.40 18.60
C LEU A 75 -25.86 11.77 17.96
N ARG A 76 -25.49 12.17 16.77
CA ARG A 76 -24.27 11.68 16.09
C ARG A 76 -23.01 12.08 16.84
N GLU A 77 -22.95 13.30 17.37
CA GLU A 77 -21.82 13.77 18.17
C GLU A 77 -21.68 12.92 19.46
N ASP A 78 -22.76 12.74 20.21
CA ASP A 78 -22.78 11.94 21.44
C ASP A 78 -22.41 10.46 21.17
N ILE A 79 -22.92 9.88 20.09
CA ILE A 79 -22.59 8.50 19.67
C ILE A 79 -21.13 8.39 19.28
N LEU A 80 -20.57 9.36 18.54
CA LEU A 80 -19.17 9.37 18.15
C LEU A 80 -18.25 9.43 19.36
N ASP A 81 -18.58 10.25 20.35
CA ASP A 81 -17.80 10.34 21.60
C ASP A 81 -17.81 9.00 22.35
N PHE A 82 -18.96 8.35 22.47
CA PHE A 82 -19.06 7.00 23.04
C PHE A 82 -18.21 5.99 22.28
N LEU A 83 -18.31 5.96 20.95
CA LEU A 83 -17.56 5.03 20.09
C LEU A 83 -16.06 5.25 20.21
N GLN A 84 -15.60 6.51 20.20
CA GLN A 84 -14.19 6.86 20.38
C GLN A 84 -13.66 6.45 21.75
N GLN A 85 -14.44 6.68 22.80
CA GLN A 85 -14.08 6.27 24.16
C GLN A 85 -13.92 4.74 24.24
N MET A 86 -14.87 3.98 23.73
CA MET A 86 -14.81 2.51 23.75
C MET A 86 -13.66 1.96 22.88
N GLN A 87 -13.37 2.59 21.74
CA GLN A 87 -12.21 2.23 20.91
C GLN A 87 -10.89 2.53 21.61
N SER A 88 -10.75 3.69 22.25
CA SER A 88 -9.53 4.04 23.00
C SER A 88 -9.24 3.07 24.15
N MET A 89 -10.28 2.47 24.71
CA MET A 89 -10.17 1.43 25.73
C MET A 89 -9.92 0.03 25.14
N GLY A 90 -9.94 -0.12 23.81
CA GLY A 90 -9.81 -1.40 23.12
C GLY A 90 -11.03 -2.33 23.30
N MET A 91 -12.20 -1.79 23.61
CA MET A 91 -13.45 -2.53 23.82
C MET A 91 -14.30 -2.64 22.54
N LEU A 92 -14.12 -1.71 21.62
CA LEU A 92 -14.70 -1.74 20.27
C LEU A 92 -13.60 -1.70 19.23
N THR A 93 -13.84 -2.42 18.14
CA THR A 93 -13.05 -2.33 16.90
C THR A 93 -13.90 -1.68 15.81
N ARG A 94 -13.25 -1.01 14.87
CA ARG A 94 -13.91 -0.43 13.71
C ARG A 94 -13.45 -1.19 12.47
N THR A 95 -14.37 -1.84 11.79
CA THR A 95 -14.09 -2.46 10.49
C THR A 95 -14.37 -1.44 9.40
N LEU A 96 -13.36 -1.12 8.61
CA LEU A 96 -13.55 -0.38 7.36
C LEU A 96 -14.39 -1.24 6.41
N ARG A 97 -15.44 -0.67 5.84
CA ARG A 97 -16.29 -1.34 4.84
C ARG A 97 -16.58 -0.38 3.71
N LEU A 98 -16.69 -0.93 2.51
CA LEU A 98 -17.17 -0.25 1.34
C LEU A 98 -18.59 0.32 1.59
N GLN A 99 -18.82 1.56 1.17
CA GLN A 99 -20.13 2.23 1.26
C GLN A 99 -20.79 2.37 -0.11
N SER A 100 -19.99 2.35 -1.17
CA SER A 100 -20.46 2.47 -2.56
C SER A 100 -20.84 1.11 -3.11
N GLU A 101 -21.90 1.04 -3.93
CA GLU A 101 -22.41 -0.21 -4.48
C GLU A 101 -21.72 -0.61 -5.79
N MET A 102 -21.30 0.38 -6.61
CA MET A 102 -20.74 0.14 -7.94
C MET A 102 -19.39 0.83 -8.10
N PRO A 103 -18.36 0.13 -8.62
CA PRO A 103 -17.08 0.74 -8.93
C PRO A 103 -17.21 1.73 -10.10
N SER A 104 -16.48 2.83 -10.02
CA SER A 104 -16.36 3.83 -11.09
C SER A 104 -15.23 3.53 -12.07
N LEU A 105 -14.29 2.67 -11.67
CA LEU A 105 -13.19 2.17 -12.49
C LEU A 105 -12.70 0.83 -11.94
N CYS A 106 -12.44 -0.13 -12.82
CA CYS A 106 -11.80 -1.39 -12.51
C CYS A 106 -10.51 -1.51 -13.33
N ILE A 107 -9.42 -1.91 -12.69
CA ILE A 107 -8.12 -2.11 -13.34
C ILE A 107 -7.53 -3.45 -12.91
N MET A 108 -6.64 -3.96 -13.76
CA MET A 108 -5.78 -5.10 -13.44
C MET A 108 -4.32 -4.71 -13.62
N ILE A 109 -3.52 -4.90 -12.57
CA ILE A 109 -2.07 -4.69 -12.58
C ILE A 109 -1.40 -5.91 -11.99
N ALA A 110 -0.50 -6.54 -12.73
CA ALA A 110 0.22 -7.73 -12.27
C ALA A 110 -0.71 -8.88 -11.81
N GLY A 111 -1.86 -9.05 -12.46
CA GLY A 111 -2.86 -10.05 -12.08
C GLY A 111 -3.66 -9.72 -10.82
N LEU A 112 -3.52 -8.51 -10.25
CA LEU A 112 -4.32 -8.03 -9.12
C LEU A 112 -5.45 -7.13 -9.62
N HIS A 113 -6.68 -7.41 -9.19
CA HIS A 113 -7.87 -6.66 -9.52
C HIS A 113 -8.12 -5.56 -8.48
N ILE A 114 -8.13 -4.31 -8.94
CA ILE A 114 -8.33 -3.14 -8.09
C ILE A 114 -9.60 -2.41 -8.53
N HIS A 115 -10.55 -2.27 -7.62
CA HIS A 115 -11.78 -1.54 -7.87
C HIS A 115 -11.75 -0.17 -7.19
N PHE A 116 -12.06 0.86 -7.96
CA PHE A 116 -12.14 2.24 -7.47
C PHE A 116 -13.58 2.69 -7.37
N TYR A 117 -13.91 3.40 -6.30
CA TYR A 117 -15.23 3.93 -6.03
C TYR A 117 -15.14 5.44 -5.75
N GLY A 118 -16.05 6.22 -6.33
CA GLY A 118 -16.10 7.66 -6.17
C GLY A 118 -15.80 8.43 -7.47
N PRO A 119 -15.44 9.73 -7.39
CA PRO A 119 -15.28 10.57 -8.57
C PRO A 119 -14.08 10.15 -9.43
N SER A 120 -14.33 9.49 -10.56
CA SER A 120 -13.29 8.93 -11.44
C SER A 120 -12.30 9.96 -11.99
N GLN A 121 -12.71 11.23 -12.12
CA GLN A 121 -11.83 12.31 -12.54
C GLN A 121 -10.62 12.54 -11.60
N LEU A 122 -10.65 12.02 -10.38
CA LEU A 122 -9.54 12.16 -9.43
C LEU A 122 -8.36 11.24 -9.75
N PHE A 123 -8.59 10.12 -10.45
CA PHE A 123 -7.57 9.07 -10.60
C PHE A 123 -7.53 8.38 -11.98
N SER A 124 -8.60 8.37 -12.76
CA SER A 124 -8.73 7.52 -13.97
C SER A 124 -7.66 7.78 -15.04
N ARG A 125 -7.15 9.01 -15.14
CA ARG A 125 -6.17 9.43 -16.16
C ARG A 125 -4.93 8.55 -16.22
N TYR A 126 -4.42 8.11 -15.06
CA TYR A 126 -3.17 7.38 -14.96
C TYR A 126 -3.31 5.86 -15.12
N PHE A 127 -4.55 5.36 -15.11
CA PHE A 127 -4.82 3.92 -15.16
C PHE A 127 -5.47 3.45 -16.46
N LYS A 128 -5.62 4.33 -17.45
CA LYS A 128 -6.34 4.05 -18.70
C LYS A 128 -5.87 2.80 -19.44
N ASP A 129 -4.56 2.51 -19.40
CA ASP A 129 -3.96 1.39 -20.11
C ASP A 129 -4.05 0.07 -19.31
N PHE A 130 -4.58 0.11 -18.09
CA PHE A 130 -4.78 -1.02 -17.19
C PHE A 130 -6.26 -1.30 -16.92
N CYS A 131 -7.18 -0.58 -17.58
CA CYS A 131 -8.61 -0.73 -17.38
C CYS A 131 -9.11 -2.11 -17.82
N GLU A 132 -10.00 -2.70 -17.02
CA GLU A 132 -10.75 -3.89 -17.39
C GLU A 132 -12.06 -3.53 -18.08
N ALA A 133 -12.47 -4.32 -19.08
CA ALA A 133 -13.71 -4.11 -19.82
C ALA A 133 -14.96 -4.46 -18.99
N GLU A 134 -14.82 -5.42 -18.08
CA GLU A 134 -15.88 -5.86 -17.16
C GLU A 134 -15.28 -6.01 -15.75
N ALA A 135 -16.01 -5.54 -14.74
CA ALA A 135 -15.62 -5.74 -13.36
C ALA A 135 -15.67 -7.22 -12.99
N THR A 136 -14.55 -7.75 -12.50
CA THR A 136 -14.54 -9.07 -11.88
C THR A 136 -15.38 -9.03 -10.60
N GLN A 137 -15.98 -10.18 -10.22
CA GLN A 137 -16.85 -10.21 -9.03
C GLN A 137 -16.10 -9.96 -7.72
N ASN A 138 -14.79 -10.25 -7.68
CA ASN A 138 -13.95 -10.09 -6.50
C ASN A 138 -12.72 -9.22 -6.83
N ALA A 139 -12.55 -8.12 -6.09
CA ALA A 139 -11.34 -7.32 -6.12
C ALA A 139 -10.34 -7.81 -5.07
N ASP A 140 -9.05 -7.77 -5.40
CA ASP A 140 -7.96 -7.95 -4.41
C ASP A 140 -7.86 -6.72 -3.52
N GLN A 141 -8.16 -5.53 -4.06
CA GLN A 141 -8.20 -4.29 -3.31
C GLN A 141 -9.34 -3.38 -3.78
N GLU A 142 -10.10 -2.84 -2.83
CA GLU A 142 -11.14 -1.84 -3.04
C GLU A 142 -10.67 -0.48 -2.53
N ILE A 143 -10.68 0.55 -3.38
CA ILE A 143 -10.23 1.92 -3.06
C ILE A 143 -11.39 2.88 -3.20
N GLU A 144 -11.86 3.44 -2.10
CA GLU A 144 -13.01 4.35 -2.05
C GLU A 144 -12.58 5.78 -1.74
N PHE A 145 -13.13 6.75 -2.49
CA PHE A 145 -12.81 8.18 -2.38
C PHE A 145 -13.97 8.99 -1.82
N PHE A 146 -13.70 9.71 -0.75
CA PHE A 146 -14.58 10.70 -0.13
C PHE A 146 -13.99 12.10 -0.33
N THR A 147 -14.80 13.00 -0.89
CA THR A 147 -14.41 14.39 -1.13
C THR A 147 -14.72 15.31 0.07
N THR A 148 -14.68 14.76 1.25
CA THR A 148 -14.90 15.44 2.53
C THR A 148 -13.80 15.08 3.52
N PRO A 149 -13.52 15.94 4.51
CA PRO A 149 -12.61 15.59 5.61
C PRO A 149 -13.14 14.38 6.41
N PRO A 150 -12.23 13.60 7.03
CA PRO A 150 -12.64 12.51 7.91
C PRO A 150 -13.34 13.06 9.15
N THR A 151 -14.38 12.37 9.60
CA THR A 151 -15.16 12.75 10.81
C THR A 151 -14.41 12.49 12.11
N SER A 152 -13.40 11.64 12.11
CA SER A 152 -12.59 11.28 13.28
C SER A 152 -11.10 11.37 12.98
N LYS A 153 -10.31 11.89 13.92
CA LYS A 153 -8.85 12.05 13.84
C LYS A 153 -8.12 11.16 14.85
N SER A 154 -8.59 9.93 15.09
CA SER A 154 -7.87 8.98 15.95
C SER A 154 -6.76 8.30 15.17
N TYR A 155 -5.49 8.54 15.56
CA TYR A 155 -4.33 8.10 14.78
C TYR A 155 -3.62 6.89 15.38
N GLY A 156 -3.84 6.38 16.53
CA GLY A 156 -3.16 5.19 17.05
C GLY A 156 -1.64 5.31 17.23
N LYS A 157 -0.93 4.18 17.14
CA LYS A 157 0.54 4.09 17.30
C LYS A 157 1.26 4.49 16.03
N VAL A 158 2.27 5.35 16.11
CA VAL A 158 3.16 5.66 14.97
C VAL A 158 4.04 4.45 14.66
N LEU A 159 3.98 3.97 13.41
CA LEU A 159 4.85 2.92 12.90
C LEU A 159 6.02 3.49 12.10
N LEU A 160 5.76 4.53 11.28
CA LEU A 160 6.76 5.17 10.43
C LEU A 160 6.46 6.68 10.35
N ARG A 161 7.50 7.49 10.34
CA ARG A 161 7.42 8.93 10.09
C ARG A 161 8.66 9.42 9.36
N ASN A 162 8.45 10.05 8.22
CA ASN A 162 9.49 10.77 7.45
C ASN A 162 8.90 12.05 6.82
N SER A 163 9.61 12.67 5.88
CA SER A 163 9.16 13.87 5.15
C SER A 163 7.92 13.63 4.28
N ASP A 164 7.76 12.42 3.78
CA ASP A 164 6.77 12.10 2.74
C ASP A 164 5.47 11.58 3.34
N MET A 165 5.56 10.81 4.44
CA MET A 165 4.39 10.21 5.06
C MET A 165 4.55 9.95 6.55
N THR A 166 3.41 9.82 7.23
CA THR A 166 3.33 9.23 8.58
C THR A 166 2.31 8.10 8.56
N ILE A 167 2.73 6.91 9.00
CA ILE A 167 1.89 5.72 9.09
C ILE A 167 1.60 5.44 10.56
N PHE A 168 0.33 5.34 10.89
CA PHE A 168 -0.16 4.95 12.21
C PHE A 168 -0.85 3.59 12.12
N GLU A 169 -0.86 2.87 13.22
CA GLU A 169 -1.63 1.64 13.39
C GLU A 169 -2.69 1.82 14.47
N ASN A 170 -3.92 1.58 14.10
CA ASN A 170 -5.04 1.40 15.01
C ASN A 170 -5.35 -0.10 15.19
N SER A 171 -6.36 -0.41 15.99
CA SER A 171 -6.81 -1.79 16.23
C SER A 171 -7.28 -2.51 14.96
N ASP A 172 -7.77 -1.78 13.97
CA ASP A 172 -8.47 -2.30 12.78
C ASP A 172 -7.94 -1.78 11.44
N CYS A 173 -7.08 -0.76 11.44
CA CYS A 173 -6.58 -0.16 10.22
C CYS A 173 -5.22 0.52 10.38
N TYR A 174 -4.55 0.73 9.26
CA TYR A 174 -3.49 1.72 9.12
C TYR A 174 -4.10 3.06 8.74
N VAL A 175 -3.58 4.14 9.31
CA VAL A 175 -3.89 5.51 8.90
C VAL A 175 -2.64 6.16 8.37
N VAL A 176 -2.73 6.74 7.17
CA VAL A 176 -1.59 7.37 6.48
C VAL A 176 -1.89 8.84 6.25
N LEU A 177 -0.94 9.69 6.62
CA LEU A 177 -0.94 11.11 6.33
C LEU A 177 0.20 11.43 5.37
N PHE A 178 -0.05 12.28 4.38
CA PHE A 178 0.91 12.74 3.38
C PHE A 178 1.14 14.26 3.52
N PRO A 179 2.16 14.70 4.30
CA PRO A 179 2.38 16.13 4.59
C PRO A 179 2.62 16.99 3.34
N GLN A 180 3.18 16.39 2.27
CA GLN A 180 3.48 17.09 1.01
C GLN A 180 2.31 17.06 0.00
N MET A 181 1.19 16.43 0.32
CA MET A 181 0.01 16.29 -0.55
C MET A 181 -1.22 16.93 0.10
N PRO A 182 -1.35 18.27 0.08
CA PRO A 182 -2.37 19.00 0.85
C PRO A 182 -3.81 18.70 0.40
N ASN A 183 -4.02 18.15 -0.79
CA ASN A 183 -5.31 17.70 -1.29
C ASN A 183 -5.76 16.35 -0.71
N ILE A 184 -4.91 15.64 0.02
CA ILE A 184 -5.23 14.38 0.71
C ILE A 184 -5.26 14.65 2.22
N TYR A 185 -6.45 14.62 2.81
CA TYR A 185 -6.60 14.84 4.25
C TYR A 185 -6.08 13.65 5.07
N GLN A 186 -6.41 12.45 4.64
CA GLN A 186 -6.09 11.20 5.31
C GLN A 186 -6.39 10.02 4.40
N VAL A 187 -5.64 8.93 4.54
CA VAL A 187 -6.02 7.64 3.97
C VAL A 187 -6.06 6.60 5.09
N SER A 188 -7.09 5.76 5.07
CA SER A 188 -7.21 4.61 5.98
C SER A 188 -7.19 3.32 5.17
N MET A 189 -6.44 2.31 5.61
CA MET A 189 -6.35 1.01 4.97
C MET A 189 -6.60 -0.10 5.99
N SER A 190 -7.41 -1.11 5.65
CA SER A 190 -7.58 -2.32 6.48
C SER A 190 -6.22 -3.00 6.74
N LEU A 191 -6.10 -3.75 7.84
CA LEU A 191 -4.81 -4.37 8.21
C LEU A 191 -4.34 -5.43 7.21
N ASP A 192 -5.25 -6.01 6.43
CA ASP A 192 -4.97 -6.94 5.33
C ASP A 192 -4.72 -6.25 3.99
N GLY A 193 -5.00 -4.94 3.88
CA GLY A 193 -4.82 -4.15 2.67
C GLY A 193 -5.93 -4.26 1.64
N SER A 194 -6.96 -5.08 1.88
CA SER A 194 -8.04 -5.32 0.92
C SER A 194 -8.96 -4.12 0.71
N TYR A 195 -9.04 -3.21 1.68
CA TYR A 195 -9.86 -2.02 1.60
C TYR A 195 -9.10 -0.75 1.96
N VAL A 196 -9.21 0.28 1.11
CA VAL A 196 -8.56 1.58 1.27
C VAL A 196 -9.59 2.70 1.15
N ARG A 197 -9.54 3.66 2.03
CA ARG A 197 -10.40 4.83 2.03
C ARG A 197 -9.60 6.12 1.97
N PHE A 198 -9.77 6.87 0.90
CA PHE A 198 -9.22 8.20 0.72
C PHE A 198 -10.20 9.26 1.18
N TYR A 199 -9.73 10.21 1.99
CA TYR A 199 -10.38 11.47 2.26
C TYR A 199 -9.56 12.58 1.59
N CYS A 200 -10.13 13.25 0.60
CA CYS A 200 -9.42 14.24 -0.22
C CYS A 200 -10.29 15.45 -0.53
N THR A 201 -9.71 16.47 -1.15
CA THR A 201 -10.48 17.58 -1.71
C THR A 201 -11.21 17.13 -2.98
N PRO A 202 -12.31 17.78 -3.37
CA PRO A 202 -13.01 17.51 -4.63
C PRO A 202 -12.26 18.03 -5.87
N GLU A 203 -11.14 18.72 -5.67
CA GLU A 203 -10.32 19.30 -6.73
C GLU A 203 -9.65 18.21 -7.58
N ALA A 204 -9.79 18.33 -8.91
CA ALA A 204 -9.20 17.42 -9.88
C ALA A 204 -8.16 18.15 -10.78
N SER A 205 -7.37 19.07 -10.19
CA SER A 205 -6.22 19.68 -10.88
C SER A 205 -5.15 18.63 -11.19
N ASP A 206 -4.29 18.89 -12.17
CA ASP A 206 -3.20 17.97 -12.54
C ASP A 206 -2.36 17.57 -11.32
N THR A 207 -1.98 18.53 -10.47
CA THR A 207 -1.22 18.27 -9.24
C THR A 207 -2.01 17.42 -8.24
N ALA A 208 -3.33 17.65 -8.09
CA ALA A 208 -4.16 16.88 -7.18
C ALA A 208 -4.30 15.43 -7.65
N GLN A 209 -4.48 15.20 -8.95
CA GLN A 209 -4.53 13.87 -9.54
C GLN A 209 -3.18 13.14 -9.42
N GLU A 210 -2.07 13.83 -9.67
CA GLU A 210 -0.72 13.27 -9.53
C GLU A 210 -0.43 12.86 -8.09
N ASN A 211 -0.76 13.69 -7.10
CA ASN A 211 -0.65 13.35 -5.68
C ASN A 211 -1.45 12.09 -5.33
N ILE A 212 -2.69 11.99 -5.78
CA ILE A 212 -3.55 10.81 -5.57
C ILE A 212 -2.94 9.58 -6.23
N PHE A 213 -2.47 9.69 -7.48
CA PHE A 213 -1.79 8.59 -8.18
C PHE A 213 -0.56 8.08 -7.43
N HIS A 214 0.28 8.99 -6.92
CA HIS A 214 1.45 8.62 -6.12
C HIS A 214 1.07 8.05 -4.74
N ALA A 215 0.00 8.53 -4.12
CA ALA A 215 -0.49 7.97 -2.87
C ALA A 215 -1.06 6.55 -3.05
N ILE A 216 -1.83 6.30 -4.13
CA ILE A 216 -2.37 4.96 -4.47
C ILE A 216 -1.23 3.94 -4.57
N ARG A 217 -0.06 4.31 -5.09
CA ARG A 217 1.12 3.44 -5.19
C ARG A 217 1.45 2.73 -3.88
N LEU A 218 1.42 3.44 -2.74
CA LEU A 218 1.73 2.85 -1.44
C LEU A 218 0.79 1.69 -1.10
N PHE A 219 -0.51 1.88 -1.32
CA PHE A 219 -1.54 0.90 -0.98
C PHE A 219 -1.53 -0.27 -1.97
N PHE A 220 -1.30 0.01 -3.25
CA PHE A 220 -1.07 -1.03 -4.25
C PHE A 220 0.17 -1.89 -3.91
N LEU A 221 1.29 -1.27 -3.55
CA LEU A 221 2.50 -2.01 -3.17
C LEU A 221 2.29 -2.83 -1.90
N PHE A 222 1.39 -2.41 -1.01
CA PHE A 222 1.02 -3.20 0.16
C PHE A 222 0.29 -4.48 -0.25
N ILE A 223 -0.79 -4.37 -1.05
CA ILE A 223 -1.54 -5.55 -1.50
C ILE A 223 -0.68 -6.44 -2.41
N ALA A 224 0.14 -5.87 -3.27
CA ALA A 224 1.07 -6.61 -4.11
C ALA A 224 2.05 -7.45 -3.28
N GLN A 225 2.61 -6.89 -2.20
CA GLN A 225 3.51 -7.61 -1.29
C GLN A 225 2.81 -8.78 -0.60
N THR A 226 1.56 -8.63 -0.16
CA THR A 226 0.79 -9.74 0.44
C THR A 226 0.49 -10.88 -0.56
N HIS A 227 0.58 -10.57 -1.86
CA HIS A 227 0.46 -11.54 -2.97
C HIS A 227 1.82 -11.96 -3.56
N GLY A 228 2.90 -11.79 -2.80
CA GLY A 228 4.25 -12.22 -3.21
C GLY A 228 4.87 -11.41 -4.34
N LYS A 229 4.45 -10.15 -4.51
CA LYS A 229 5.01 -9.24 -5.51
C LYS A 229 5.71 -8.06 -4.84
N PHE A 230 6.92 -7.75 -5.25
CA PHE A 230 7.84 -6.84 -4.56
C PHE A 230 8.38 -5.78 -5.51
N ALA A 231 8.45 -4.55 -5.03
CA ALA A 231 8.88 -3.42 -5.83
C ALA A 231 10.33 -3.03 -5.58
N ILE A 232 11.05 -2.78 -6.67
CA ILE A 232 12.45 -2.32 -6.65
C ILE A 232 12.54 -0.96 -7.35
N HIS A 233 13.19 0.00 -6.70
CA HIS A 233 13.53 1.29 -7.31
C HIS A 233 14.63 1.10 -8.36
N SER A 234 14.23 1.02 -9.62
CA SER A 234 15.10 0.72 -10.76
C SER A 234 14.48 1.19 -12.06
N ALA A 235 15.32 1.55 -13.03
CA ALA A 235 14.90 1.66 -14.42
C ALA A 235 15.14 0.30 -15.11
N SER A 236 14.39 -0.02 -16.16
CA SER A 236 14.50 -1.29 -16.86
C SER A 236 14.44 -1.16 -18.38
N ILE A 237 15.13 -2.09 -19.03
CA ILE A 237 15.20 -2.24 -20.49
C ILE A 237 14.91 -3.70 -20.88
N PHE A 238 14.52 -3.90 -22.13
CA PHE A 238 14.40 -5.22 -22.73
C PHE A 238 15.65 -5.55 -23.53
N TYR A 239 16.35 -6.63 -23.14
CA TYR A 239 17.54 -7.12 -23.83
C TYR A 239 17.65 -8.65 -23.73
N LYS A 240 17.96 -9.32 -24.84
CA LYS A 240 18.05 -10.80 -24.92
C LYS A 240 16.79 -11.50 -24.37
N GLU A 241 15.64 -11.08 -24.88
CA GLU A 241 14.31 -11.64 -24.51
C GLU A 241 13.94 -11.52 -23.02
N LYS A 242 14.67 -10.68 -22.25
CA LYS A 242 14.48 -10.50 -20.79
C LYS A 242 14.50 -9.04 -20.38
N ALA A 243 13.89 -8.77 -19.22
CA ALA A 243 13.99 -7.48 -18.55
C ALA A 243 15.28 -7.39 -17.73
N TRP A 244 16.05 -6.34 -17.93
CA TRP A 244 17.24 -6.03 -17.13
C TRP A 244 17.02 -4.76 -16.34
N LEU A 245 17.19 -4.86 -15.01
CA LEU A 245 16.98 -3.76 -14.09
C LEU A 245 18.28 -3.05 -13.77
N PHE A 246 18.27 -1.72 -13.83
CA PHE A 246 19.38 -0.86 -13.42
C PHE A 246 18.97 -0.10 -12.15
N SER A 247 19.62 -0.39 -11.04
CA SER A 247 19.28 0.14 -9.73
C SER A 247 20.49 0.82 -9.09
N GLY A 248 20.23 1.88 -8.34
CA GLY A 248 21.24 2.66 -7.63
C GLY A 248 20.57 3.77 -6.82
N HIS A 249 21.34 4.45 -5.96
CA HIS A 249 20.82 5.59 -5.21
C HIS A 249 20.27 6.67 -6.14
N SER A 250 19.44 7.57 -5.61
CA SER A 250 18.97 8.72 -6.39
C SER A 250 20.15 9.50 -6.98
N GLY A 251 20.04 9.87 -8.23
CA GLY A 251 21.11 10.59 -8.94
C GLY A 251 22.30 9.76 -9.40
N MET A 252 22.33 8.42 -9.19
CA MET A 252 23.43 7.55 -9.65
C MET A 252 23.49 7.35 -11.17
N GLY A 253 22.46 7.79 -11.90
CA GLY A 253 22.48 7.75 -13.37
C GLY A 253 21.72 6.59 -13.99
N LYS A 254 20.70 6.02 -13.28
CA LYS A 254 19.82 4.96 -13.83
C LYS A 254 19.29 5.33 -15.23
N SER A 255 18.61 6.48 -15.33
CA SER A 255 18.05 6.95 -16.61
C SER A 255 19.13 7.28 -17.65
N THR A 256 20.31 7.78 -17.23
CA THR A 256 21.45 7.99 -18.12
C THR A 256 21.95 6.68 -18.68
N HIS A 257 22.07 5.64 -17.83
CA HIS A 257 22.59 4.34 -18.25
C HIS A 257 21.59 3.64 -19.17
N THR A 258 20.30 3.59 -18.83
CA THR A 258 19.28 3.01 -19.73
C THR A 258 19.15 3.80 -21.04
N GLY A 259 19.36 5.13 -21.02
CA GLY A 259 19.46 5.95 -22.22
C GLY A 259 20.62 5.54 -23.12
N LEU A 260 21.82 5.33 -22.56
CA LEU A 260 22.97 4.82 -23.33
C LEU A 260 22.70 3.45 -23.95
N TRP A 261 22.02 2.53 -23.25
CA TRP A 261 21.61 1.24 -23.82
C TRP A 261 20.67 1.42 -25.02
N HIS A 262 19.69 2.31 -24.88
CA HIS A 262 18.77 2.62 -25.96
C HIS A 262 19.50 3.23 -27.16
N ASP A 263 20.35 4.23 -26.93
CA ASP A 263 21.05 4.95 -28.01
C ASP A 263 22.04 4.04 -28.78
N LEU A 264 22.74 3.16 -28.06
CA LEU A 264 23.78 2.31 -28.66
C LEU A 264 23.26 0.99 -29.21
N LEU A 265 22.28 0.37 -28.57
CA LEU A 265 21.81 -0.98 -28.86
C LEU A 265 20.33 -1.04 -29.23
N GLN A 266 19.65 0.11 -29.32
CA GLN A 266 18.23 0.23 -29.64
C GLN A 266 17.32 -0.62 -28.70
N THR A 267 17.73 -0.78 -27.43
CA THR A 267 16.96 -1.55 -26.46
C THR A 267 15.67 -0.82 -26.08
N PRO A 268 14.50 -1.48 -26.11
CA PRO A 268 13.27 -0.88 -25.60
C PRO A 268 13.35 -0.58 -24.11
N TYR A 269 12.79 0.58 -23.69
CA TYR A 269 12.56 0.88 -22.29
C TYR A 269 11.33 0.09 -21.81
N LEU A 270 11.37 -0.38 -20.55
CA LEU A 270 10.23 -1.02 -19.91
C LEU A 270 9.62 -0.14 -18.81
N ASN A 271 10.44 0.34 -17.88
CA ASN A 271 10.00 1.30 -16.86
C ASN A 271 11.17 2.19 -16.41
N GLY A 272 10.88 3.47 -16.16
CA GLY A 272 11.92 4.46 -15.85
C GLY A 272 12.30 4.61 -14.38
N ASP A 273 11.49 4.08 -13.43
CA ASP A 273 11.71 4.37 -12.01
C ASP A 273 11.36 3.20 -11.06
N LEU A 274 10.32 2.44 -11.35
CA LEU A 274 9.78 1.41 -10.47
C LEU A 274 9.51 0.12 -11.23
N ASN A 275 10.02 -0.99 -10.72
CA ASN A 275 9.71 -2.31 -11.25
C ASN A 275 9.10 -3.20 -10.18
N LEU A 276 7.98 -3.86 -10.50
CA LEU A 276 7.32 -4.83 -9.66
C LEU A 276 7.72 -6.22 -10.09
N LEU A 277 8.18 -7.04 -9.16
CA LEU A 277 8.68 -8.40 -9.39
C LEU A 277 7.87 -9.41 -8.60
N GLY A 278 7.72 -10.62 -9.12
CA GLY A 278 7.14 -11.75 -8.40
C GLY A 278 7.53 -13.07 -9.02
N MET A 279 7.23 -14.15 -8.31
CA MET A 279 7.50 -15.50 -8.79
C MET A 279 6.34 -16.05 -9.64
N GLU A 280 6.64 -16.62 -10.80
CA GLU A 280 5.72 -17.47 -11.56
C GLU A 280 6.44 -18.81 -11.88
N GLY A 281 6.07 -19.84 -11.15
CA GLY A 281 6.82 -21.10 -11.17
C GLY A 281 8.28 -20.87 -10.73
N ASP A 282 9.22 -21.25 -11.59
CA ASP A 282 10.66 -21.10 -11.31
C ASP A 282 11.25 -19.77 -11.81
N LYS A 283 10.44 -18.91 -12.42
CA LYS A 283 10.87 -17.65 -13.01
C LYS A 283 10.50 -16.46 -12.17
N ILE A 284 11.35 -15.44 -12.19
CA ILE A 284 10.99 -14.13 -11.66
C ILE A 284 10.47 -13.29 -12.82
N ILE A 285 9.28 -12.73 -12.66
CA ILE A 285 8.62 -11.89 -13.65
C ILE A 285 8.69 -10.42 -13.23
N VAL A 286 8.96 -9.56 -14.18
CA VAL A 286 8.86 -8.09 -14.10
C VAL A 286 7.53 -7.70 -14.68
N TYR A 287 6.62 -7.22 -13.87
CA TYR A 287 5.26 -6.85 -14.26
C TYR A 287 5.18 -5.42 -14.80
N GLY A 288 4.34 -5.23 -15.81
CA GLY A 288 3.97 -3.91 -16.30
C GLY A 288 3.16 -3.15 -15.24
N ILE A 289 3.59 -1.91 -14.93
CA ILE A 289 2.93 -1.05 -13.93
C ILE A 289 2.94 0.41 -14.38
N PRO A 290 1.96 1.24 -13.96
CA PRO A 290 1.85 2.63 -14.42
C PRO A 290 2.84 3.60 -13.75
N TRP A 291 3.43 3.27 -12.62
CA TRP A 291 4.34 4.16 -11.88
C TRP A 291 5.75 4.11 -12.46
N CYS A 292 6.15 5.18 -13.15
CA CYS A 292 7.42 5.26 -13.89
C CYS A 292 8.25 6.53 -13.57
N GLY A 293 7.91 7.21 -12.47
CA GLY A 293 8.55 8.47 -12.09
C GLY A 293 8.30 9.58 -13.12
N THR A 294 9.28 10.45 -13.31
CA THR A 294 9.20 11.58 -14.26
C THR A 294 9.50 11.20 -15.71
N SER A 295 9.83 9.94 -15.98
CA SER A 295 10.20 9.49 -17.32
C SER A 295 9.01 9.30 -18.26
N GLU A 296 7.82 9.08 -17.71
CA GLU A 296 6.59 8.68 -18.42
C GLU A 296 6.75 7.38 -19.24
N LEU A 297 7.85 6.63 -19.00
CA LEU A 297 8.16 5.39 -19.70
C LEU A 297 7.69 4.20 -18.87
N TYR A 298 6.69 3.49 -19.35
CA TYR A 298 6.20 2.23 -18.75
C TYR A 298 5.69 1.27 -19.84
N THR A 299 5.51 0.03 -19.45
CA THR A 299 4.87 -1.01 -20.27
C THR A 299 3.71 -1.64 -19.50
N THR A 300 2.75 -2.20 -20.21
CA THR A 300 1.69 -3.04 -19.65
C THR A 300 1.99 -4.54 -19.78
N ALA A 301 3.06 -4.89 -20.51
CA ALA A 301 3.48 -6.27 -20.73
C ALA A 301 4.43 -6.75 -19.62
N ASP A 302 4.39 -8.03 -19.35
CA ASP A 302 5.21 -8.71 -18.37
C ASP A 302 6.39 -9.42 -19.03
N TYR A 303 7.53 -9.48 -18.35
CA TYR A 303 8.77 -10.03 -18.89
C TYR A 303 9.51 -10.87 -17.86
N GLU A 304 10.19 -11.93 -18.29
CA GLU A 304 11.12 -12.66 -17.43
C GLU A 304 12.30 -11.75 -17.03
N LEU A 305 12.68 -11.78 -15.76
CA LEU A 305 13.83 -11.05 -15.24
C LEU A 305 15.13 -11.70 -15.73
N GLY A 306 15.96 -10.96 -16.45
CA GLY A 306 17.30 -11.37 -16.84
C GLY A 306 18.33 -11.21 -15.73
N GLY A 307 18.24 -10.11 -14.99
CA GLY A 307 19.11 -9.80 -13.87
C GLY A 307 19.01 -8.35 -13.42
N ILE A 308 19.79 -8.02 -12.39
CA ILE A 308 19.86 -6.67 -11.79
C ILE A 308 21.29 -6.15 -11.91
N VAL A 309 21.45 -4.94 -12.42
CA VAL A 309 22.70 -4.19 -12.47
C VAL A 309 22.65 -3.10 -11.41
N LEU A 310 23.41 -3.26 -10.35
CA LEU A 310 23.59 -2.27 -9.30
C LEU A 310 24.64 -1.26 -9.75
N LEU A 311 24.26 0.03 -9.77
CA LEU A 311 25.10 1.11 -10.26
C LEU A 311 25.84 1.82 -9.12
N ASP A 312 27.13 1.96 -9.27
CA ASP A 312 27.97 2.88 -8.54
C ASP A 312 28.80 3.74 -9.48
N ARG A 313 29.37 4.84 -8.99
CA ARG A 313 30.17 5.75 -9.82
C ARG A 313 31.66 5.49 -9.66
N ASP A 314 32.35 5.44 -10.78
CA ASP A 314 33.78 5.67 -10.84
C ASP A 314 34.07 6.81 -11.84
N PRO A 315 34.97 7.75 -11.52
CA PRO A 315 35.23 8.89 -12.40
C PRO A 315 36.03 8.55 -13.66
N GLU A 316 36.76 7.39 -13.65
CA GLU A 316 37.75 7.09 -14.68
C GLU A 316 37.47 5.78 -15.44
N LYS A 317 36.87 4.79 -14.78
CA LYS A 317 36.82 3.41 -15.32
C LYS A 317 35.43 2.80 -15.19
N ASP A 318 35.14 1.91 -16.14
CA ASP A 318 33.96 1.06 -16.11
C ASP A 318 34.40 -0.38 -15.84
N PHE A 319 33.92 -0.95 -14.74
CA PHE A 319 34.26 -2.35 -14.38
C PHE A 319 33.16 -2.97 -13.52
N LEU A 320 33.06 -4.28 -13.60
CA LEU A 320 32.21 -5.08 -12.71
C LEU A 320 33.03 -5.50 -11.49
N GLN A 321 32.45 -5.32 -10.32
CA GLN A 321 32.98 -5.83 -9.07
C GLN A 321 32.18 -7.06 -8.63
N ASP A 322 32.91 -8.13 -8.30
CA ASP A 322 32.29 -9.32 -7.73
C ASP A 322 31.67 -9.01 -6.37
N LEU A 323 30.49 -9.55 -6.14
CA LEU A 323 29.79 -9.50 -4.87
C LEU A 323 29.72 -10.89 -4.26
N THR A 324 29.91 -10.97 -2.95
CA THR A 324 29.58 -12.16 -2.17
C THR A 324 28.08 -12.39 -2.17
N PRO A 325 27.57 -13.62 -1.94
CA PRO A 325 26.14 -13.88 -1.85
C PRO A 325 25.40 -12.95 -0.90
N SER A 326 25.94 -12.73 0.29
CA SER A 326 25.33 -11.83 1.28
C SER A 326 25.29 -10.37 0.82
N GLU A 327 26.33 -9.89 0.14
CA GLU A 327 26.34 -8.53 -0.42
C GLU A 327 25.29 -8.35 -1.50
N LYS A 328 25.05 -9.35 -2.38
CA LYS A 328 23.99 -9.33 -3.38
C LYS A 328 22.64 -9.13 -2.71
N ILE A 329 22.30 -9.96 -1.73
CA ILE A 329 21.05 -9.93 -0.98
C ILE A 329 20.85 -8.56 -0.32
N ILE A 330 21.82 -8.08 0.45
CA ILE A 330 21.73 -6.81 1.18
C ILE A 330 21.56 -5.64 0.20
N ARG A 331 22.30 -5.62 -0.89
CA ARG A 331 22.22 -4.53 -1.89
C ARG A 331 20.89 -4.52 -2.63
N VAL A 332 20.35 -5.69 -3.00
CA VAL A 332 18.99 -5.80 -3.59
C VAL A 332 17.96 -5.33 -2.57
N MET A 333 18.02 -5.82 -1.33
CA MET A 333 17.12 -5.41 -0.25
C MET A 333 17.08 -3.89 -0.04
N GLN A 334 18.24 -3.22 -0.11
CA GLN A 334 18.35 -1.76 0.01
C GLN A 334 17.68 -0.99 -1.14
N ARG A 335 17.31 -1.65 -2.24
CA ARG A 335 16.62 -1.06 -3.39
C ARG A 335 15.13 -1.37 -3.38
N MET A 336 14.68 -2.23 -2.49
CA MET A 336 13.26 -2.53 -2.35
C MET A 336 12.52 -1.36 -1.71
N ILE A 337 11.37 -1.03 -2.28
CA ILE A 337 10.47 0.03 -1.80
C ILE A 337 9.09 -0.52 -1.42
N SER A 338 8.92 -1.83 -1.43
CA SER A 338 7.75 -2.47 -0.84
C SER A 338 7.69 -2.14 0.66
N PRO A 339 6.49 -2.15 1.25
CA PRO A 339 6.29 -1.88 2.67
C PRO A 339 7.27 -2.61 3.59
N SER A 340 7.76 -1.90 4.63
CA SER A 340 8.74 -2.44 5.59
C SER A 340 8.56 -1.89 7.02
N TRP A 341 7.42 -1.24 7.32
CA TRP A 341 7.16 -0.62 8.64
C TRP A 341 6.82 -1.60 9.76
N LYS A 342 6.78 -2.91 9.47
CA LYS A 342 6.72 -4.01 10.45
C LYS A 342 7.75 -5.07 10.10
N GLU A 343 8.25 -5.77 11.13
CA GLU A 343 9.23 -6.84 10.99
C GLU A 343 8.81 -7.89 9.95
N ARG A 344 7.54 -8.31 9.97
CA ARG A 344 7.01 -9.28 8.99
C ARG A 344 7.19 -8.82 7.53
N PHE A 345 6.94 -7.53 7.25
CA PHE A 345 7.09 -6.98 5.89
C PHE A 345 8.55 -6.88 5.49
N PHE A 346 9.42 -6.52 6.44
CA PHE A 346 10.86 -6.54 6.24
C PHE A 346 11.35 -7.94 5.92
N SER A 347 10.91 -8.97 6.67
CA SER A 347 11.27 -10.37 6.42
C SER A 347 10.83 -10.84 5.04
N MET A 348 9.61 -10.53 4.61
CA MET A 348 9.13 -10.84 3.25
C MET A 348 10.03 -10.21 2.17
N ASN A 349 10.44 -8.96 2.35
CA ASN A 349 11.36 -8.30 1.42
C ASN A 349 12.72 -8.99 1.39
N LEU A 350 13.26 -9.38 2.55
CA LEU A 350 14.54 -10.07 2.66
C LEU A 350 14.52 -11.44 1.98
N GLU A 351 13.49 -12.24 2.26
CA GLU A 351 13.27 -13.56 1.64
C GLU A 351 13.21 -13.45 0.11
N PHE A 352 12.50 -12.45 -0.41
CA PHE A 352 12.45 -12.25 -1.87
C PHE A 352 13.77 -11.74 -2.45
N ALA A 353 14.55 -10.95 -1.70
CA ALA A 353 15.89 -10.55 -2.13
C ALA A 353 16.86 -11.74 -2.19
N GLU A 354 16.70 -12.73 -1.31
CA GLU A 354 17.42 -14.01 -1.36
C GLU A 354 17.04 -14.79 -2.63
N GLU A 355 15.75 -14.94 -2.92
CA GLU A 355 15.27 -15.58 -4.14
C GLU A 355 15.83 -14.94 -5.41
N ILE A 356 15.90 -13.59 -5.47
CA ILE A 356 16.51 -12.88 -6.59
C ILE A 356 18.00 -13.24 -6.72
N ALA A 357 18.74 -13.16 -5.60
CA ALA A 357 20.19 -13.39 -5.62
C ALA A 357 20.58 -14.83 -6.02
N ASP A 358 19.70 -15.80 -5.71
CA ASP A 358 19.91 -17.21 -6.03
C ASP A 358 19.53 -17.57 -7.46
N ARG A 359 18.56 -16.87 -8.08
CA ARG A 359 17.99 -17.26 -9.37
C ARG A 359 18.52 -16.47 -10.57
N VAL A 360 18.87 -15.21 -10.35
CA VAL A 360 19.31 -14.34 -11.47
C VAL A 360 20.62 -13.63 -11.14
N PRO A 361 21.39 -13.23 -12.18
CA PRO A 361 22.60 -12.45 -12.00
C PRO A 361 22.31 -11.12 -11.32
N VAL A 362 23.09 -10.82 -10.25
CA VAL A 362 23.17 -9.51 -9.61
C VAL A 362 24.58 -8.99 -9.87
N LEU A 363 24.69 -8.05 -10.79
CA LEU A 363 25.95 -7.45 -11.22
C LEU A 363 26.15 -6.12 -10.48
N HIS A 364 27.39 -5.80 -10.12
CA HIS A 364 27.73 -4.51 -9.51
C HIS A 364 28.69 -3.75 -10.44
N LEU A 365 28.15 -2.72 -11.08
CA LEU A 365 28.88 -1.90 -12.05
C LEU A 365 29.34 -0.59 -11.40
N PHE A 366 30.66 -0.39 -11.37
CA PHE A 366 31.24 0.94 -11.24
C PHE A 366 31.34 1.55 -12.64
N CYS A 367 30.71 2.73 -12.84
CA CYS A 367 30.61 3.28 -14.18
C CYS A 367 30.86 4.78 -14.27
N THR A 368 31.41 5.14 -15.40
CA THR A 368 31.44 6.51 -15.93
C THR A 368 30.09 6.81 -16.64
N ARG A 369 30.02 7.94 -17.35
CA ARG A 369 28.90 8.28 -18.24
C ARG A 369 29.20 7.95 -19.70
N ASN A 370 30.22 7.14 -19.96
CA ASN A 370 30.69 6.85 -21.30
C ASN A 370 30.01 5.57 -21.86
N PRO A 371 29.97 5.40 -23.18
CA PRO A 371 29.48 4.17 -23.86
C PRO A 371 30.15 2.88 -23.36
N SER A 372 31.40 2.96 -22.88
CA SER A 372 32.16 1.81 -22.35
C SER A 372 31.44 1.11 -21.19
N ALA A 373 30.66 1.85 -20.40
CA ALA A 373 29.85 1.30 -19.32
C ALA A 373 28.79 0.28 -19.85
N VAL A 374 28.17 0.59 -21.01
CA VAL A 374 27.21 -0.32 -21.66
C VAL A 374 27.93 -1.59 -22.12
N TYR A 375 29.02 -1.46 -22.85
CA TYR A 375 29.77 -2.62 -23.39
C TYR A 375 30.36 -3.51 -22.30
N THR A 376 30.72 -2.95 -21.13
CA THR A 376 31.18 -3.72 -19.97
C THR A 376 30.08 -4.65 -19.45
N VAL A 377 28.87 -4.16 -19.29
CA VAL A 377 27.72 -4.97 -18.83
C VAL A 377 27.23 -5.91 -19.93
N GLN A 378 27.14 -5.43 -21.19
CA GLN A 378 26.73 -6.22 -22.33
C GLN A 378 27.57 -7.49 -22.46
N LYS A 379 28.90 -7.35 -22.42
CA LYS A 379 29.82 -8.49 -22.51
C LYS A 379 29.57 -9.55 -21.44
N GLU A 380 29.26 -9.12 -20.23
CA GLU A 380 28.96 -10.04 -19.13
C GLU A 380 27.58 -10.71 -19.31
N ILE A 381 26.58 -9.97 -19.75
CA ILE A 381 25.26 -10.54 -20.07
C ILE A 381 25.39 -11.59 -21.17
N ASP A 382 26.08 -11.26 -22.26
CA ASP A 382 26.29 -12.19 -23.38
C ASP A 382 27.02 -13.46 -22.94
N ARG A 383 28.07 -13.33 -22.10
CA ARG A 383 28.78 -14.47 -21.49
C ARG A 383 27.87 -15.35 -20.61
N LEU A 384 26.96 -14.74 -19.85
CA LEU A 384 26.05 -15.48 -18.98
C LEU A 384 24.96 -16.22 -19.77
N GLU A 385 24.48 -15.62 -20.87
CA GLU A 385 23.47 -16.28 -21.74
C GLU A 385 24.10 -17.41 -22.58
N GLU A 386 25.38 -17.32 -22.98
CA GLU A 386 26.09 -18.40 -23.68
C GLU A 386 26.40 -19.60 -22.77
N ALA A 387 26.45 -19.38 -21.45
CA ALA A 387 26.73 -20.42 -20.46
C ALA A 387 25.49 -21.20 -19.98
N ARG A 388 24.30 -20.76 -20.35
CA ARG A 388 23.01 -21.41 -20.06
C ARG A 388 22.60 -22.39 -21.13
#